data_c905ca219764d70f4cd0c69b2d30534c
#
_entry.id   c905ca219764d70f4cd0c69b2d30534c
#
_cell.length_a   1.000
_cell.length_b   1.000
_cell.length_c   1.000
_cell.angle_alpha   90.00
_cell.angle_beta   90.00
_cell.angle_gamma   90.00
#
_symmetry.space_group_name_H-M   'P 1'
#
loop_
_entity.id
_entity.type
_entity.pdbx_description
1 polymer ?
#
loop_
_entity_poly.entity_id
_entity_poly.type
_entity_poly.pdbx_seq_one_letter_code
_entity_poly.pdbx_strand_id
1 'polypeptide(L)'
;MVDAAINHTAVEVKAPEGRPSDYFGEKVFGRAAMRKYLDKKTYAALLDTMDNRTPLTREIADSIAAGMRQWALEHGADHYTHWFQPLTGGTAEKHDAFAEPDGFGGVLEEFSGKLLVQQEPDASSFPNGGIRNTFEARGYSAWDPASPAFIVDTTLCIPTVFIAYTG
;
A
#
# COMPACT_ATOMS: atom_id res chain seq x y z
N MET A 1 9.05 6.78 32.72
CA MET A 1 9.41 6.56 31.30
C MET A 1 10.67 5.70 31.14
N VAL A 2 11.74 5.99 31.86
CA VAL A 2 13.00 5.20 31.78
C VAL A 2 12.81 3.75 32.23
N ASP A 3 12.07 3.52 33.33
CA ASP A 3 11.80 2.17 33.87
C ASP A 3 10.98 1.30 32.90
N ALA A 4 10.07 1.90 32.12
CA ALA A 4 9.31 1.18 31.10
C ALA A 4 10.19 0.74 29.92
N ALA A 5 11.20 1.54 29.57
CA ALA A 5 12.14 1.17 28.51
C ALA A 5 13.13 0.08 28.95
N ILE A 6 13.56 0.09 30.23
CA ILE A 6 14.47 -0.90 30.80
C ILE A 6 13.78 -2.25 31.00
N ASN A 7 12.49 -2.23 31.35
CA ASN A 7 11.70 -3.43 31.62
C ASN A 7 10.90 -3.91 30.40
N HIS A 8 11.21 -3.42 29.20
CA HIS A 8 10.56 -3.89 27.98
C HIS A 8 10.93 -5.35 27.72
N THR A 9 9.94 -6.21 27.85
CA THR A 9 10.10 -7.62 27.49
C THR A 9 10.05 -7.71 25.96
N ALA A 10 11.06 -8.31 25.36
CA ALA A 10 11.07 -8.56 23.92
C ALA A 10 9.85 -9.40 23.54
N VAL A 11 9.17 -9.01 22.47
CA VAL A 11 8.08 -9.81 21.89
C VAL A 11 8.68 -11.10 21.36
N GLU A 12 8.16 -12.24 21.81
CA GLU A 12 8.59 -13.54 21.31
C GLU A 12 8.16 -13.68 19.84
N VAL A 13 9.13 -13.66 18.95
CA VAL A 13 8.90 -13.88 17.52
C VAL A 13 9.07 -15.37 17.21
N LYS A 14 7.99 -16.04 16.83
CA LYS A 14 8.08 -17.42 16.35
C LYS A 14 8.68 -17.44 14.95
N ALA A 15 9.71 -18.25 14.77
CA ALA A 15 10.23 -18.50 13.44
C ALA A 15 9.17 -19.18 12.57
N PRO A 16 9.09 -18.86 11.25
CA PRO A 16 8.19 -19.55 10.35
C PRO A 16 8.47 -21.05 10.35
N GLU A 17 7.41 -21.85 10.37
CA GLU A 17 7.52 -23.30 10.23
C GLU A 17 7.53 -23.67 8.74
N GLY A 18 8.32 -24.70 8.36
CA GLY A 18 8.42 -25.18 7.00
C GLY A 18 9.65 -24.69 6.25
N ARG A 19 9.66 -24.91 4.94
CA ARG A 19 10.76 -24.49 4.06
C ARG A 19 10.59 -23.03 3.64
N PRO A 20 11.66 -22.28 3.41
CA PRO A 20 11.56 -20.90 2.92
C PRO A 20 10.67 -20.73 1.68
N SER A 21 10.65 -21.71 0.79
CA SER A 21 9.77 -21.72 -0.39
C SER A 21 8.27 -21.78 -0.05
N ASP A 22 7.90 -22.22 1.14
CA ASP A 22 6.50 -22.41 1.52
C ASP A 22 5.87 -21.09 1.98
N TYR A 23 6.68 -20.16 2.50
CA TYR A 23 6.23 -18.85 3.00
C TYR A 23 6.85 -17.65 2.27
N PHE A 24 7.83 -17.88 1.36
CA PHE A 24 8.44 -16.78 0.61
C PHE A 24 7.43 -16.06 -0.27
N GLY A 25 7.29 -14.75 -0.05
CA GLY A 25 6.35 -13.93 -0.80
C GLY A 25 4.88 -14.07 -0.38
N GLU A 26 4.57 -14.75 0.72
CA GLU A 26 3.21 -14.89 1.23
C GLU A 26 2.54 -13.53 1.46
N LYS A 27 3.31 -12.57 2.00
CA LYS A 27 2.87 -11.19 2.25
C LYS A 27 3.14 -10.24 1.08
N VAL A 28 3.18 -10.74 -0.15
CA VAL A 28 3.37 -9.96 -1.36
C VAL A 28 2.20 -10.19 -2.32
N PHE A 29 1.55 -9.10 -2.75
CA PHE A 29 0.50 -9.14 -3.76
C PHE A 29 1.11 -9.35 -5.15
N GLY A 30 1.77 -10.50 -5.29
CA GLY A 30 2.40 -10.94 -6.53
C GLY A 30 1.42 -11.62 -7.49
N ARG A 31 1.93 -12.13 -8.61
CA ARG A 31 1.10 -12.75 -9.66
C ARG A 31 0.21 -13.90 -9.16
N ALA A 32 0.63 -14.63 -8.14
CA ALA A 32 -0.17 -15.71 -7.55
C ALA A 32 -1.39 -15.15 -6.79
N ALA A 33 -1.17 -14.15 -5.95
CA ALA A 33 -2.25 -13.45 -5.24
C ALA A 33 -3.18 -12.73 -6.23
N MET A 34 -2.64 -11.98 -7.19
CA MET A 34 -3.44 -11.31 -8.24
C MET A 34 -4.36 -12.30 -8.96
N ARG A 35 -3.85 -13.48 -9.31
CA ARG A 35 -4.66 -14.51 -10.00
C ARG A 35 -5.77 -15.09 -9.13
N LYS A 36 -5.56 -15.13 -7.83
CA LYS A 36 -6.53 -15.67 -6.86
C LYS A 36 -7.63 -14.65 -6.54
N TYR A 37 -7.27 -13.38 -6.38
CA TYR A 37 -8.15 -12.34 -5.85
C TYR A 37 -8.75 -11.41 -6.91
N LEU A 38 -8.26 -11.45 -8.15
CA LEU A 38 -8.81 -10.68 -9.26
C LEU A 38 -9.55 -11.57 -10.24
N ASP A 39 -10.63 -11.06 -10.81
CA ASP A 39 -11.27 -11.72 -11.94
C ASP A 39 -10.35 -11.73 -13.18
N LYS A 40 -10.66 -12.58 -14.15
CA LYS A 40 -9.81 -12.79 -15.33
C LYS A 40 -9.58 -11.52 -16.14
N LYS A 41 -10.61 -10.66 -16.28
CA LYS A 41 -10.53 -9.41 -17.05
C LYS A 41 -9.62 -8.42 -16.33
N THR A 42 -9.84 -8.22 -15.04
CA THR A 42 -9.05 -7.33 -14.18
C THR A 42 -7.59 -7.79 -14.11
N TYR A 43 -7.35 -9.08 -13.93
CA TYR A 43 -6.00 -9.64 -13.92
C TYR A 43 -5.27 -9.41 -15.25
N ALA A 44 -5.92 -9.66 -16.38
CA ALA A 44 -5.32 -9.44 -17.70
C ALA A 44 -5.01 -7.95 -17.93
N ALA A 45 -5.91 -7.05 -17.57
CA ALA A 45 -5.71 -5.62 -17.69
C ALA A 45 -4.54 -5.13 -16.82
N LEU A 46 -4.42 -5.63 -15.58
CA LEU A 46 -3.31 -5.30 -14.69
C LEU A 46 -1.97 -5.78 -15.28
N LEU A 47 -1.91 -6.99 -15.82
CA LEU A 47 -0.70 -7.49 -16.49
C LEU A 47 -0.32 -6.64 -17.70
N ASP A 48 -1.30 -6.23 -18.50
CA ASP A 48 -1.06 -5.36 -19.65
C ASP A 48 -0.51 -3.98 -19.21
N THR A 49 -1.04 -3.44 -18.11
CA THR A 49 -0.49 -2.22 -17.52
C THR A 49 0.96 -2.41 -17.04
N MET A 50 1.26 -3.52 -16.37
CA MET A 50 2.61 -3.82 -15.87
C MET A 50 3.63 -4.01 -17.01
N ASP A 51 3.24 -4.72 -18.05
CA ASP A 51 4.14 -5.13 -19.13
C ASP A 51 4.22 -4.06 -20.25
N ASN A 52 3.11 -3.43 -20.59
CA ASN A 52 2.97 -2.52 -21.75
C ASN A 52 2.66 -1.05 -21.35
N ARG A 53 2.50 -0.76 -20.05
CA ARG A 53 2.14 0.58 -19.56
C ARG A 53 0.80 1.09 -20.06
N THR A 54 -0.13 0.19 -20.40
CA THR A 54 -1.48 0.55 -20.79
C THR A 54 -2.20 1.22 -19.60
N PRO A 55 -2.81 2.41 -19.79
CA PRO A 55 -3.50 3.09 -18.70
C PRO A 55 -4.66 2.27 -18.15
N LEU A 56 -4.79 2.24 -16.83
CA LEU A 56 -5.93 1.61 -16.15
C LEU A 56 -7.17 2.51 -16.24
N THR A 57 -8.32 1.90 -16.52
CA THR A 57 -9.60 2.58 -16.32
C THR A 57 -9.96 2.62 -14.84
N ARG A 58 -10.82 3.56 -14.45
CA ARG A 58 -11.31 3.66 -13.08
C ARG A 58 -11.97 2.35 -12.61
N GLU A 59 -12.81 1.76 -13.45
CA GLU A 59 -13.49 0.49 -13.15
C GLU A 59 -12.50 -0.65 -12.84
N ILE A 60 -11.44 -0.76 -13.64
CA ILE A 60 -10.39 -1.76 -13.41
C ILE A 60 -9.61 -1.45 -12.12
N ALA A 61 -9.30 -0.18 -11.86
CA ALA A 61 -8.64 0.22 -10.62
C ALA A 61 -9.48 -0.09 -9.37
N ASP A 62 -10.80 0.15 -9.43
CA ASP A 62 -11.73 -0.21 -8.35
C ASP A 62 -11.76 -1.73 -8.12
N SER A 63 -11.77 -2.52 -9.19
CA SER A 63 -11.73 -3.98 -9.10
C SER A 63 -10.42 -4.50 -8.51
N ILE A 64 -9.28 -3.89 -8.88
CA ILE A 64 -7.97 -4.22 -8.31
C ILE A 64 -7.95 -3.87 -6.82
N ALA A 65 -8.41 -2.68 -6.45
CA ALA A 65 -8.46 -2.23 -5.07
C ALA A 65 -9.30 -3.18 -4.20
N ALA A 66 -10.47 -3.60 -4.69
CA ALA A 66 -11.31 -4.56 -3.97
C ALA A 66 -10.61 -5.91 -3.73
N GLY A 67 -9.97 -6.47 -4.76
CA GLY A 67 -9.24 -7.73 -4.63
C GLY A 67 -7.99 -7.60 -3.75
N MET A 68 -7.27 -6.50 -3.84
CA MET A 68 -6.11 -6.22 -3.01
C MET A 68 -6.50 -6.04 -1.54
N ARG A 69 -7.61 -5.33 -1.25
CA ARG A 69 -8.16 -5.19 0.10
C ARG A 69 -8.53 -6.54 0.68
N GLN A 70 -9.28 -7.37 -0.08
CA GLN A 70 -9.65 -8.69 0.38
C GLN A 70 -8.42 -9.52 0.75
N TRP A 71 -7.42 -9.54 -0.12
CA TRP A 71 -6.15 -10.21 0.16
C TRP A 71 -5.48 -9.67 1.41
N ALA A 72 -5.41 -8.35 1.57
CA ALA A 72 -4.75 -7.71 2.70
C ALA A 72 -5.43 -8.07 4.03
N LEU A 73 -6.76 -7.99 4.10
CA LEU A 73 -7.55 -8.37 5.28
C LEU A 73 -7.36 -9.85 5.65
N GLU A 74 -7.35 -10.77 4.66
CA GLU A 74 -7.10 -12.20 4.89
C GLU A 74 -5.68 -12.47 5.44
N HIS A 75 -4.73 -11.56 5.21
CA HIS A 75 -3.35 -11.63 5.72
C HIS A 75 -3.10 -10.75 6.95
N GLY A 76 -4.16 -10.24 7.57
CA GLY A 76 -4.13 -9.53 8.84
C GLY A 76 -3.78 -8.04 8.74
N ALA A 77 -3.82 -7.45 7.55
CA ALA A 77 -3.70 -6.01 7.40
C ALA A 77 -5.06 -5.34 7.62
N ASP A 78 -5.08 -4.29 8.43
CA ASP A 78 -6.25 -3.47 8.74
C ASP A 78 -6.07 -2.00 8.33
N HIS A 79 -4.85 -1.64 7.89
CA HIS A 79 -4.46 -0.33 7.43
C HIS A 79 -3.73 -0.42 6.09
N TYR A 80 -3.65 0.70 5.38
CA TYR A 80 -2.82 0.84 4.19
C TYR A 80 -2.02 2.14 4.23
N THR A 81 -0.91 2.15 3.50
CA THR A 81 -0.09 3.33 3.28
C THR A 81 0.44 3.36 1.85
N HIS A 82 0.63 4.56 1.32
CA HIS A 82 1.36 4.74 0.07
C HIS A 82 2.85 4.81 0.36
N TRP A 83 3.56 3.79 -0.10
CA TRP A 83 4.98 3.60 0.13
C TRP A 83 5.79 4.24 -1.00
N PHE A 84 6.31 5.43 -0.75
CA PHE A 84 7.02 6.19 -1.77
C PHE A 84 8.39 5.62 -2.12
N GLN A 85 8.69 5.56 -3.41
CA GLN A 85 9.99 5.14 -3.92
C GLN A 85 10.73 6.32 -4.60
N PRO A 86 12.09 6.37 -4.51
CA PRO A 86 12.94 5.45 -3.77
C PRO A 86 12.75 5.59 -2.26
N LEU A 87 12.92 4.45 -1.56
CA LEU A 87 12.89 4.43 -0.11
C LEU A 87 14.07 5.26 0.41
N THR A 88 13.77 6.35 1.04
CA THR A 88 14.72 7.08 1.90
C THR A 88 14.46 6.65 3.33
N GLY A 89 15.46 6.67 4.20
CA GLY A 89 15.40 6.15 5.58
C GLY A 89 14.30 6.69 6.50
N GLY A 90 13.32 7.36 5.97
CA GLY A 90 12.09 7.80 6.59
C GLY A 90 11.06 8.02 5.49
N THR A 91 10.25 7.04 5.18
CA THR A 91 9.07 7.21 4.35
C THR A 91 8.02 7.99 5.11
N ALA A 92 7.46 9.02 4.51
CA ALA A 92 6.27 9.64 5.06
C ALA A 92 5.11 8.69 4.86
N GLU A 93 4.49 8.34 5.94
CA GLU A 93 3.43 7.37 5.98
C GLU A 93 2.15 8.05 6.40
N LYS A 94 1.20 8.17 5.49
CA LYS A 94 -0.19 8.34 5.87
C LYS A 94 -0.78 6.94 5.99
N HIS A 95 -0.97 6.51 7.23
CA HIS A 95 -1.69 5.28 7.50
C HIS A 95 -3.17 5.58 7.53
N ASP A 96 -3.91 4.95 6.65
CA ASP A 96 -5.35 5.02 6.58
C ASP A 96 -5.93 3.63 6.88
N ALA A 97 -6.96 3.57 7.74
CA ALA A 97 -7.67 2.33 7.99
C ALA A 97 -8.50 1.92 6.77
N PHE A 98 -8.73 0.62 6.59
CA PHE A 98 -9.71 0.12 5.62
C PHE A 98 -11.17 0.36 6.05
N ALA A 99 -11.38 1.30 6.96
CA ALA A 99 -12.67 1.52 7.58
C ALA A 99 -12.93 3.01 7.80
N GLU A 100 -14.12 3.47 7.42
CA GLU A 100 -14.61 4.81 7.67
C GLU A 100 -15.90 4.80 8.46
N PRO A 101 -16.17 5.78 9.35
CA PRO A 101 -17.44 5.90 10.03
C PRO A 101 -18.60 6.09 9.04
N ASP A 102 -19.68 5.34 9.20
CA ASP A 102 -20.88 5.44 8.36
C ASP A 102 -21.79 6.63 8.71
N GLY A 103 -21.44 7.40 9.74
CA GLY A 103 -22.24 8.51 10.27
C GLY A 103 -23.42 8.11 11.14
N PHE A 104 -23.70 6.82 11.31
CA PHE A 104 -24.82 6.28 12.08
C PHE A 104 -24.36 5.43 13.28
N GLY A 105 -23.08 5.48 13.60
CA GLY A 105 -22.49 4.71 14.70
C GLY A 105 -21.93 3.35 14.27
N GLY A 106 -21.92 3.05 12.98
CA GLY A 106 -21.28 1.92 12.35
C GLY A 106 -20.02 2.30 11.57
N VAL A 107 -19.47 1.33 10.85
CA VAL A 107 -18.24 1.45 10.08
C VAL A 107 -18.47 0.85 8.69
N LEU A 108 -18.02 1.55 7.66
CA LEU A 108 -17.95 1.06 6.29
C LEU A 108 -16.51 0.67 5.98
N GLU A 109 -16.30 -0.51 5.42
CA GLU A 109 -15.02 -0.89 4.87
C GLU A 109 -14.86 -0.27 3.48
N GLU A 110 -13.89 0.63 3.32
CA GLU A 110 -13.62 1.29 2.06
C GLU A 110 -12.15 1.16 1.64
N PHE A 111 -11.94 0.74 0.41
CA PHE A 111 -10.68 0.89 -0.32
C PHE A 111 -10.98 0.86 -1.82
N SER A 112 -11.10 2.03 -2.41
CA SER A 112 -11.45 2.22 -3.82
C SER A 112 -10.23 2.36 -4.70
N GLY A 113 -10.42 2.28 -6.01
CA GLY A 113 -9.38 2.57 -6.97
C GLY A 113 -8.84 4.00 -6.85
N LYS A 114 -9.66 4.97 -6.39
CA LYS A 114 -9.19 6.32 -6.09
C LYS A 114 -8.20 6.33 -4.93
N LEU A 115 -8.43 5.54 -3.89
CA LEU A 115 -7.53 5.41 -2.75
C LEU A 115 -6.27 4.61 -3.11
N LEU A 116 -6.39 3.63 -4.01
CA LEU A 116 -5.25 2.90 -4.55
C LEU A 116 -4.34 3.82 -5.38
N VAL A 117 -4.93 4.62 -6.26
CA VAL A 117 -4.22 5.56 -7.13
C VAL A 117 -4.25 6.94 -6.50
N GLN A 118 -3.44 7.16 -5.49
CA GLN A 118 -3.38 8.46 -4.80
C GLN A 118 -2.91 9.55 -5.76
N GLN A 119 -3.65 10.67 -5.80
CA GLN A 119 -3.28 11.87 -6.52
C GLN A 119 -3.06 13.04 -5.54
N GLU A 120 -2.16 13.94 -5.89
CA GLU A 120 -1.86 15.17 -5.13
C GLU A 120 -1.44 14.93 -3.67
N PRO A 121 -0.23 14.35 -3.42
CA PRO A 121 0.32 14.28 -2.08
C PRO A 121 0.62 15.70 -1.58
N ASP A 122 0.32 15.97 -0.33
CA ASP A 122 0.75 17.20 0.32
C ASP A 122 2.21 17.10 0.84
N ALA A 123 2.75 18.19 1.37
CA ALA A 123 4.11 18.22 1.90
C ALA A 123 4.33 17.22 3.04
N SER A 124 3.28 16.80 3.74
CA SER A 124 3.36 15.81 4.81
C SER A 124 3.56 14.37 4.29
N SER A 125 3.35 14.16 3.00
CA SER A 125 3.58 12.86 2.35
C SER A 125 5.05 12.59 2.03
N PHE A 126 5.97 13.50 2.40
CA PHE A 126 7.40 13.32 2.19
C PHE A 126 8.16 13.04 3.49
N PRO A 127 9.19 12.17 3.44
CA PRO A 127 9.97 11.78 4.62
C PRO A 127 10.53 12.94 5.43
N ASN A 128 10.82 14.07 4.80
CA ASN A 128 11.46 15.23 5.42
C ASN A 128 10.46 16.25 5.99
N GLY A 129 9.19 15.94 6.08
CA GLY A 129 8.20 16.72 6.87
C GLY A 129 8.15 18.22 6.61
N GLY A 130 8.40 18.69 5.37
CA GLY A 130 8.34 20.10 5.05
C GLY A 130 9.66 20.85 5.03
N ILE A 131 10.80 20.20 5.19
CA ILE A 131 12.13 20.81 4.93
C ILE A 131 12.36 21.01 3.43
N ARG A 132 11.56 20.32 2.58
CA ARG A 132 11.58 20.59 1.15
C ARG A 132 10.99 21.95 0.84
N ASN A 133 11.66 22.64 -0.06
CA ASN A 133 11.14 23.85 -0.66
C ASN A 133 9.71 23.58 -1.17
N THR A 134 8.75 24.41 -0.78
CA THR A 134 7.34 24.26 -1.14
C THR A 134 7.10 24.14 -2.63
N PHE A 135 8.04 24.60 -3.44
CA PHE A 135 8.06 24.50 -4.89
C PHE A 135 8.32 23.06 -5.38
N GLU A 136 9.23 22.33 -4.74
CA GLU A 136 9.56 20.93 -5.06
C GLU A 136 8.49 19.95 -4.56
N ALA A 137 7.67 20.37 -3.61
CA ALA A 137 6.57 19.57 -3.07
C ALA A 137 5.32 19.57 -3.97
N ARG A 138 5.32 20.31 -5.07
CA ARG A 138 4.20 20.32 -6.02
C ARG A 138 4.38 19.23 -7.05
N GLY A 139 3.40 18.37 -7.13
CA GLY A 139 3.40 17.26 -8.04
C GLY A 139 2.18 16.37 -7.82
N TYR A 140 2.24 15.18 -8.32
CA TYR A 140 1.25 14.15 -8.05
C TYR A 140 1.95 12.84 -7.72
N SER A 141 1.27 11.99 -6.97
CA SER A 141 1.69 10.62 -6.74
C SER A 141 0.84 9.68 -7.58
N ALA A 142 1.44 8.60 -7.99
CA ALA A 142 0.76 7.53 -8.71
C ALA A 142 1.22 6.18 -8.18
N TRP A 143 0.25 5.28 -7.99
CA TRP A 143 0.57 3.89 -7.72
C TRP A 143 1.46 3.33 -8.85
N ASP A 144 2.51 2.61 -8.46
CA ASP A 144 3.35 1.86 -9.38
C ASP A 144 2.87 0.40 -9.47
N PRO A 145 2.09 0.03 -10.46
CA PRO A 145 1.60 -1.34 -10.61
C PRO A 145 2.69 -2.34 -10.96
N ALA A 146 3.86 -1.89 -11.43
CA ALA A 146 4.99 -2.76 -11.75
C ALA A 146 5.72 -3.25 -10.50
N SER A 147 5.59 -2.52 -9.39
CA SER A 147 6.10 -2.92 -8.08
C SER A 147 5.01 -3.59 -7.26
N PRO A 148 5.22 -4.80 -6.73
CA PRO A 148 4.18 -5.50 -5.98
C PRO A 148 3.89 -4.80 -4.65
N ALA A 149 2.60 -4.67 -4.31
CA ALA A 149 2.19 -4.29 -2.97
C ALA A 149 2.55 -5.41 -1.98
N PHE A 150 2.80 -5.04 -0.73
CA PHE A 150 3.25 -6.00 0.29
C PHE A 150 2.71 -5.60 1.66
N ILE A 151 2.74 -6.54 2.61
CA ILE A 151 2.27 -6.29 3.99
C ILE A 151 3.46 -6.29 4.93
N VAL A 152 3.53 -5.24 5.75
CA VAL A 152 4.41 -5.14 6.92
C VAL A 152 3.53 -5.03 8.16
N ASP A 153 3.69 -5.93 9.10
CA ASP A 153 2.84 -6.06 10.29
C ASP A 153 1.35 -6.11 9.91
N THR A 154 0.58 -5.08 10.23
CA THR A 154 -0.85 -4.95 9.90
C THR A 154 -1.12 -3.91 8.81
N THR A 155 -0.10 -3.50 8.07
CA THR A 155 -0.21 -2.43 7.08
C THR A 155 0.05 -2.93 5.67
N LEU A 156 -0.89 -2.71 4.76
CA LEU A 156 -0.69 -2.85 3.32
C LEU A 156 0.14 -1.67 2.79
N CYS A 157 1.33 -1.95 2.29
CA CYS A 157 2.22 -0.98 1.66
C CYS A 157 2.01 -0.97 0.15
N ILE A 158 1.58 0.17 -0.40
CA ILE A 158 1.29 0.36 -1.82
C ILE A 158 2.44 1.13 -2.46
N PRO A 159 3.25 0.50 -3.32
CA PRO A 159 4.34 1.18 -4.00
C PRO A 159 3.85 2.36 -4.82
N THR A 160 4.42 3.51 -4.58
CA THR A 160 3.96 4.79 -5.14
C THR A 160 5.15 5.61 -5.60
N VAL A 161 5.05 6.23 -6.75
CA VAL A 161 6.02 7.16 -7.28
C VAL A 161 5.51 8.59 -7.16
N PHE A 162 6.39 9.52 -6.87
CA PHE A 162 6.09 10.94 -6.88
C PHE A 162 6.64 11.58 -8.14
N ILE A 163 5.83 12.37 -8.82
CA ILE A 163 6.16 13.09 -10.04
C ILE A 163 6.02 14.58 -9.77
N ALA A 164 7.17 15.29 -9.71
CA ALA A 164 7.18 16.73 -9.52
C ALA A 164 6.74 17.45 -10.80
N TYR A 165 5.99 18.56 -10.66
CA TYR A 165 5.61 19.40 -11.81
C TYR A 165 6.79 20.16 -12.41
N THR A 166 7.88 20.23 -11.70
CA THR A 166 9.08 20.98 -12.10
C THR A 166 10.17 20.10 -12.69
N GLY A 167 9.82 18.88 -13.03
CA GLY A 167 10.60 17.95 -13.87
C GLY A 167 11.97 17.59 -13.33
#